data_d647c1302f29f29e328ebf5b7efeb63a
#
_entry.id   d647c1302f29f29e328ebf5b7efeb63a
#
_cell.length_a   1.000
_cell.length_b   1.000
_cell.length_c   1.000
_cell.angle_alpha   90.00
_cell.angle_beta   90.00
_cell.angle_gamma   90.00
#
_symmetry.space_group_name_H-M   'P 1'
#
loop_
_entity.id
_entity.type
_entity.pdbx_description
1 polymer ?
#
loop_
_entity_poly.entity_id
_entity_poly.type
_entity_poly.pdbx_seq_one_letter_code
_entity_poly.pdbx_strand_id
1 'polypeptide(L)'
;KQHTLWVERYRPVSLENYIGNEHLKTKVSKYISTGDIPHLLLHGKAGTGKTTLAKLLVSNVDCDQMYVNASDENNVETVRNKIKMFASSVGFKDLKVIILDECDFLTPNAQAALRNLMETFSKHCRFILTCNYVERIIDPIQSRCQSFQIIPPSKKEVAIHTSQILNTEGISFENEQIVTMVNSSYPDIRRIINAVQRNIVDNQLIVDTESLVQNDYKLQVLEILQTQDKKNAFKNLRQLLADSQIRDYADLFRLLYDEIESYGKGHIAEVILTIAKYELSDAQVVDKEINAMAMLIEILNIIK
;
A
#
# COMPACT_ATOMS: atom_id res chain seq x y z
N LYS A 1 6.33 24.67 -11.40
CA LYS A 1 5.87 24.93 -10.00
C LYS A 1 6.31 23.77 -9.16
N GLN A 2 7.09 24.00 -8.09
CA GLN A 2 7.43 22.96 -7.12
C GLN A 2 6.14 22.57 -6.37
N HIS A 3 5.88 21.26 -6.28
CA HIS A 3 4.77 20.77 -5.47
C HIS A 3 5.01 21.06 -4.00
N THR A 4 3.99 21.55 -3.31
CA THR A 4 4.04 21.77 -1.86
C THR A 4 4.11 20.44 -1.10
N LEU A 5 3.45 19.40 -1.63
CA LEU A 5 3.46 18.06 -1.05
C LEU A 5 4.75 17.30 -1.40
N TRP A 6 5.46 16.85 -0.38
CA TRP A 6 6.71 16.10 -0.56
C TRP A 6 6.52 14.78 -1.29
N VAL A 7 5.40 14.12 -1.09
CA VAL A 7 5.04 12.88 -1.82
C VAL A 7 5.11 13.06 -3.34
N GLU A 8 4.72 14.24 -3.85
CA GLU A 8 4.78 14.52 -5.28
C GLU A 8 6.13 15.11 -5.69
N ARG A 9 6.74 15.96 -4.85
CA ARG A 9 8.05 16.60 -5.14
C ARG A 9 9.17 15.57 -5.20
N TYR A 10 9.18 14.61 -4.28
CA TYR A 10 10.20 13.57 -4.17
C TYR A 10 9.79 12.25 -4.81
N ARG A 11 8.76 12.27 -5.65
CA ARG A 11 8.43 11.11 -6.47
C ARG A 11 9.62 10.78 -7.37
N PRO A 12 10.14 9.55 -7.36
CA PRO A 12 11.26 9.14 -8.20
C PRO A 12 11.03 9.49 -9.67
N VAL A 13 12.02 10.13 -10.29
CA VAL A 13 12.01 10.49 -11.72
C VAL A 13 12.95 9.60 -12.53
N SER A 14 13.76 8.78 -11.87
CA SER A 14 14.65 7.80 -12.48
C SER A 14 14.59 6.47 -11.70
N LEU A 15 15.01 5.37 -12.36
CA LEU A 15 15.09 4.06 -11.71
C LEU A 15 16.13 4.02 -10.58
N GLU A 16 17.15 4.84 -10.64
CA GLU A 16 18.18 4.94 -9.60
C GLU A 16 17.59 5.50 -8.30
N ASN A 17 16.67 6.46 -8.41
CA ASN A 17 16.00 7.07 -7.28
C ASN A 17 14.80 6.23 -6.76
N TYR A 18 14.39 5.20 -7.51
CA TYR A 18 13.35 4.28 -7.08
C TYR A 18 13.92 3.28 -6.08
N ILE A 19 13.45 3.28 -4.85
CA ILE A 19 13.98 2.43 -3.77
C ILE A 19 13.39 1.02 -3.80
N GLY A 20 14.23 0.03 -3.52
CA GLY A 20 13.85 -1.39 -3.49
C GLY A 20 13.63 -2.02 -4.85
N ASN A 21 13.19 -3.28 -4.86
CA ASN A 21 12.84 -4.07 -6.05
C ASN A 21 13.95 -4.17 -7.11
N GLU A 22 15.21 -4.36 -6.72
CA GLU A 22 16.38 -4.40 -7.60
C GLU A 22 16.25 -5.41 -8.75
N HIS A 23 15.66 -6.59 -8.48
CA HIS A 23 15.38 -7.61 -9.50
C HIS A 23 14.45 -7.11 -10.60
N LEU A 24 13.51 -6.23 -10.25
CA LEU A 24 12.56 -5.64 -11.19
C LEU A 24 13.17 -4.46 -11.95
N LYS A 25 14.02 -3.65 -11.30
CA LYS A 25 14.76 -2.56 -11.96
C LYS A 25 15.55 -3.07 -13.15
N THR A 26 16.22 -4.20 -13.03
CA THR A 26 16.98 -4.83 -14.12
C THR A 26 16.08 -5.14 -15.31
N LYS A 27 14.87 -5.70 -15.07
CA LYS A 27 13.91 -5.99 -16.14
C LYS A 27 13.36 -4.71 -16.78
N VAL A 28 12.99 -3.73 -15.95
CA VAL A 28 12.49 -2.43 -16.42
C VAL A 28 13.54 -1.70 -17.25
N SER A 29 14.81 -1.71 -16.83
CA SER A 29 15.92 -1.16 -17.61
C SER A 29 16.05 -1.83 -18.99
N LYS A 30 15.83 -3.14 -19.06
CA LYS A 30 15.83 -3.87 -20.34
C LYS A 30 14.67 -3.42 -21.24
N TYR A 31 13.45 -3.28 -20.71
CA TYR A 31 12.31 -2.79 -21.48
C TYR A 31 12.55 -1.36 -22.01
N ILE A 32 13.14 -0.51 -21.19
CA ILE A 32 13.51 0.86 -21.60
C ILE A 32 14.54 0.83 -22.73
N SER A 33 15.59 0.02 -22.61
CA SER A 33 16.68 -0.04 -23.58
C SER A 33 16.28 -0.65 -24.92
N THR A 34 15.35 -1.60 -24.91
CA THR A 34 14.87 -2.31 -26.12
C THR A 34 13.66 -1.63 -26.75
N GLY A 35 12.92 -0.80 -26.00
CA GLY A 35 11.63 -0.26 -26.40
C GLY A 35 10.51 -1.31 -26.51
N ASP A 36 10.81 -2.58 -26.22
CA ASP A 36 9.84 -3.67 -26.28
C ASP A 36 9.26 -3.96 -24.90
N ILE A 37 8.05 -3.46 -24.67
CA ILE A 37 7.31 -3.61 -23.41
C ILE A 37 6.22 -4.65 -23.61
N PRO A 38 6.13 -5.69 -22.77
CA PRO A 38 4.97 -6.57 -22.74
C PRO A 38 3.78 -5.89 -22.02
N HIS A 39 2.61 -6.52 -22.00
CA HIS A 39 1.60 -6.15 -21.03
C HIS A 39 2.10 -6.46 -19.63
N LEU A 40 1.96 -5.53 -18.71
CA LEU A 40 2.46 -5.64 -17.33
C LEU A 40 1.30 -5.58 -16.33
N LEU A 41 1.39 -6.38 -15.27
CA LEU A 41 0.54 -6.30 -14.09
C LEU A 41 1.42 -6.12 -12.86
N LEU A 42 1.40 -4.91 -12.31
CA LEU A 42 2.15 -4.55 -11.09
C LEU A 42 1.21 -4.61 -9.89
N HIS A 43 1.44 -5.55 -8.98
CA HIS A 43 0.56 -5.74 -7.82
C HIS A 43 1.33 -5.68 -6.50
N GLY A 44 0.65 -5.38 -5.40
CA GLY A 44 1.23 -5.31 -4.06
C GLY A 44 0.54 -4.28 -3.18
N LYS A 45 1.00 -4.15 -1.94
CA LYS A 45 0.39 -3.27 -0.93
C LYS A 45 0.30 -1.81 -1.41
N ALA A 46 -0.66 -1.07 -0.86
CA ALA A 46 -0.80 0.36 -1.14
C ALA A 46 0.46 1.15 -0.74
N GLY A 47 0.77 2.23 -1.46
CA GLY A 47 1.89 3.13 -1.13
C GLY A 47 3.30 2.57 -1.38
N THR A 48 3.45 1.40 -2.05
CA THR A 48 4.75 0.74 -2.30
C THR A 48 5.43 1.15 -3.61
N GLY A 49 4.84 2.07 -4.39
CA GLY A 49 5.46 2.62 -5.60
C GLY A 49 5.05 1.99 -6.92
N LYS A 50 3.97 1.19 -7.01
CA LYS A 50 3.47 0.58 -8.26
C LYS A 50 3.25 1.59 -9.38
N THR A 51 2.42 2.59 -9.14
CA THR A 51 2.10 3.66 -10.09
C THR A 51 3.35 4.47 -10.48
N THR A 52 4.25 4.69 -9.52
CA THR A 52 5.53 5.37 -9.75
C THR A 52 6.38 4.59 -10.73
N LEU A 53 6.53 3.28 -10.54
CA LEU A 53 7.30 2.42 -11.43
C LEU A 53 6.69 2.37 -12.84
N ALA A 54 5.36 2.27 -12.95
CA ALA A 54 4.65 2.32 -14.22
C ALA A 54 4.94 3.63 -14.98
N LYS A 55 4.84 4.76 -14.29
CA LYS A 55 5.13 6.09 -14.88
C LYS A 55 6.60 6.24 -15.25
N LEU A 56 7.54 5.76 -14.42
CA LEU A 56 8.97 5.76 -14.75
C LEU A 56 9.27 4.97 -16.03
N LEU A 57 8.70 3.78 -16.15
CA LEU A 57 8.90 2.97 -17.36
C LEU A 57 8.42 3.71 -18.59
N VAL A 58 7.20 4.22 -18.57
CA VAL A 58 6.58 4.88 -19.73
C VAL A 58 7.27 6.20 -20.10
N SER A 59 7.72 6.97 -19.11
CA SER A 59 8.43 8.24 -19.34
C SER A 59 9.81 8.06 -19.99
N ASN A 60 10.37 6.85 -19.91
CA ASN A 60 11.69 6.54 -20.49
C ASN A 60 11.61 5.71 -21.78
N VAL A 61 10.43 5.52 -22.33
CA VAL A 61 10.21 4.79 -23.60
C VAL A 61 9.59 5.72 -24.61
N ASP A 62 10.01 5.59 -25.87
CA ASP A 62 9.47 6.41 -26.98
C ASP A 62 8.08 5.90 -27.37
N CYS A 63 7.05 6.41 -26.71
CA CYS A 63 5.65 6.00 -26.89
C CYS A 63 4.67 7.15 -26.69
N ASP A 64 3.50 7.02 -27.30
CA ASP A 64 2.32 7.80 -26.88
C ASP A 64 1.74 7.17 -25.62
N GLN A 65 1.42 7.99 -24.60
CA GLN A 65 0.97 7.48 -23.31
C GLN A 65 -0.41 8.01 -22.91
N MET A 66 -1.17 7.17 -22.25
CA MET A 66 -2.42 7.53 -21.60
C MET A 66 -2.44 6.96 -20.17
N TYR A 67 -2.86 7.79 -19.21
CA TYR A 67 -3.07 7.38 -17.84
C TYR A 67 -4.57 7.43 -17.50
N VAL A 68 -5.08 6.35 -16.93
CA VAL A 68 -6.47 6.22 -16.45
C VAL A 68 -6.43 5.63 -15.05
N ASN A 69 -7.12 6.27 -14.12
CA ASN A 69 -7.36 5.71 -12.79
C ASN A 69 -8.73 5.04 -12.77
N ALA A 70 -8.77 3.73 -12.57
CA ALA A 70 -10.01 2.97 -12.57
C ALA A 70 -10.89 3.22 -11.34
N SER A 71 -10.32 3.73 -10.24
CA SER A 71 -11.09 4.07 -9.04
C SER A 71 -11.89 5.37 -9.20
N ASP A 72 -11.40 6.31 -10.01
CA ASP A 72 -12.03 7.61 -10.23
C ASP A 72 -13.14 7.54 -11.29
N GLU A 73 -13.04 6.58 -12.19
CA GLU A 73 -13.97 6.43 -13.32
C GLU A 73 -14.97 5.29 -13.07
N ASN A 74 -16.06 5.60 -12.37
CA ASN A 74 -17.10 4.62 -11.99
C ASN A 74 -17.91 4.04 -13.17
N ASN A 75 -17.73 4.58 -14.40
CA ASN A 75 -18.46 4.12 -15.57
C ASN A 75 -17.56 3.30 -16.51
N VAL A 76 -17.85 2.00 -16.57
CA VAL A 76 -17.18 1.01 -17.44
C VAL A 76 -17.14 1.46 -18.91
N GLU A 77 -18.22 2.07 -19.39
CA GLU A 77 -18.30 2.54 -20.78
C GLU A 77 -17.37 3.72 -21.03
N THR A 78 -17.21 4.62 -20.07
CA THR A 78 -16.28 5.75 -20.18
C THR A 78 -14.84 5.27 -20.29
N VAL A 79 -14.41 4.36 -19.40
CA VAL A 79 -13.08 3.74 -19.45
C VAL A 79 -12.86 3.02 -20.78
N ARG A 80 -13.82 2.19 -21.19
CA ARG A 80 -13.77 1.45 -22.45
C ARG A 80 -13.63 2.38 -23.66
N ASN A 81 -14.43 3.43 -23.71
CA ASN A 81 -14.44 4.36 -24.85
C ASN A 81 -13.15 5.18 -24.91
N LYS A 82 -12.65 5.67 -23.78
CA LYS A 82 -11.35 6.38 -23.71
C LYS A 82 -10.22 5.50 -24.22
N ILE A 83 -10.13 4.27 -23.70
CA ILE A 83 -9.10 3.30 -24.12
C ILE A 83 -9.21 3.01 -25.62
N LYS A 84 -10.43 2.73 -26.11
CA LYS A 84 -10.66 2.44 -27.52
C LYS A 84 -10.30 3.62 -28.41
N MET A 85 -10.71 4.83 -28.06
CA MET A 85 -10.38 6.06 -28.82
C MET A 85 -8.88 6.28 -28.90
N PHE A 86 -8.17 6.16 -27.78
CA PHE A 86 -6.73 6.32 -27.73
C PHE A 86 -6.02 5.22 -28.54
N ALA A 87 -6.38 3.96 -28.34
CA ALA A 87 -5.76 2.83 -29.02
C ALA A 87 -5.98 2.84 -30.55
N SER A 88 -7.15 3.31 -31.01
CA SER A 88 -7.50 3.36 -32.44
C SER A 88 -7.10 4.68 -33.14
N SER A 89 -6.72 5.72 -32.38
CA SER A 89 -6.27 7.00 -32.99
C SER A 89 -4.96 6.84 -33.76
N VAL A 90 -4.69 7.75 -34.68
CA VAL A 90 -3.37 7.86 -35.27
C VAL A 90 -2.43 8.43 -34.22
N GLY A 91 -1.37 7.70 -33.87
CA GLY A 91 -0.36 8.14 -32.90
C GLY A 91 0.74 8.94 -33.55
N PHE A 92 1.50 9.66 -32.72
CA PHE A 92 2.77 10.30 -33.13
C PHE A 92 3.93 9.32 -33.07
N LYS A 93 3.77 8.23 -32.31
CA LYS A 93 4.74 7.17 -32.06
C LYS A 93 4.18 5.82 -32.50
N ASP A 94 5.08 4.89 -32.84
CA ASP A 94 4.71 3.53 -33.24
C ASP A 94 4.10 2.72 -32.10
N LEU A 95 4.54 3.00 -30.88
CA LEU A 95 4.06 2.34 -29.66
C LEU A 95 3.13 3.26 -28.86
N LYS A 96 2.02 2.70 -28.40
CA LYS A 96 1.13 3.32 -27.42
C LYS A 96 1.16 2.54 -26.12
N VAL A 97 1.19 3.25 -25.00
CA VAL A 97 1.14 2.62 -23.68
C VAL A 97 0.01 3.23 -22.85
N ILE A 98 -0.83 2.36 -22.31
CA ILE A 98 -1.93 2.73 -21.42
C ILE A 98 -1.58 2.25 -20.03
N ILE A 99 -1.47 3.18 -19.08
CA ILE A 99 -1.40 2.89 -17.66
C ILE A 99 -2.82 2.89 -17.11
N LEU A 100 -3.29 1.76 -16.61
CA LEU A 100 -4.56 1.63 -15.91
C LEU A 100 -4.28 1.36 -14.43
N ASP A 101 -4.43 2.40 -13.63
CA ASP A 101 -4.14 2.38 -12.21
C ASP A 101 -5.35 1.89 -11.41
N GLU A 102 -5.09 1.14 -10.34
CA GLU A 102 -6.12 0.60 -9.44
C GLU A 102 -7.19 -0.27 -10.14
N CYS A 103 -6.76 -1.12 -11.08
CA CYS A 103 -7.68 -1.90 -11.92
C CYS A 103 -8.48 -2.97 -11.15
N ASP A 104 -8.14 -3.25 -9.90
CA ASP A 104 -8.93 -4.07 -8.97
C ASP A 104 -10.25 -3.43 -8.52
N PHE A 105 -10.48 -2.15 -8.83
CA PHE A 105 -11.78 -1.48 -8.71
C PHE A 105 -12.73 -1.75 -9.88
N LEU A 106 -12.23 -2.26 -11.01
CA LEU A 106 -13.07 -2.61 -12.14
C LEU A 106 -13.95 -3.84 -11.83
N THR A 107 -15.20 -3.77 -12.24
CA THR A 107 -16.11 -4.93 -12.20
C THR A 107 -15.60 -6.06 -13.12
N PRO A 108 -15.97 -7.33 -12.89
CA PRO A 108 -15.61 -8.43 -13.78
C PRO A 108 -16.01 -8.21 -15.25
N ASN A 109 -17.15 -7.57 -15.49
CA ASN A 109 -17.60 -7.23 -16.85
C ASN A 109 -16.70 -6.17 -17.51
N ALA A 110 -16.24 -5.17 -16.73
CA ALA A 110 -15.29 -4.17 -17.21
C ALA A 110 -13.94 -4.81 -17.54
N GLN A 111 -13.48 -5.71 -16.70
CA GLN A 111 -12.26 -6.45 -16.92
C GLN A 111 -12.34 -7.36 -18.17
N ALA A 112 -13.48 -7.99 -18.42
CA ALA A 112 -13.70 -8.77 -19.64
C ALA A 112 -13.66 -7.89 -20.90
N ALA A 113 -14.23 -6.69 -20.84
CA ALA A 113 -14.13 -5.71 -21.93
C ALA A 113 -12.67 -5.24 -22.14
N LEU A 114 -11.94 -4.97 -21.06
CA LEU A 114 -10.52 -4.61 -21.11
C LEU A 114 -9.68 -5.71 -21.77
N ARG A 115 -9.92 -6.98 -21.42
CA ARG A 115 -9.27 -8.13 -22.08
C ARG A 115 -9.44 -8.08 -23.58
N ASN A 116 -10.65 -7.85 -24.07
CA ASN A 116 -10.92 -7.78 -25.51
C ASN A 116 -10.16 -6.63 -26.19
N LEU A 117 -10.05 -5.48 -25.52
CA LEU A 117 -9.24 -4.35 -26.03
C LEU A 117 -7.76 -4.68 -26.07
N MET A 118 -7.24 -5.36 -25.06
CA MET A 118 -5.84 -5.83 -25.02
C MET A 118 -5.53 -6.76 -26.19
N GLU A 119 -6.44 -7.68 -26.52
CA GLU A 119 -6.30 -8.57 -27.68
C GLU A 119 -6.37 -7.81 -29.01
N THR A 120 -7.37 -6.94 -29.17
CA THR A 120 -7.61 -6.21 -30.41
C THR A 120 -6.45 -5.29 -30.79
N PHE A 121 -5.85 -4.63 -29.80
CA PHE A 121 -4.82 -3.62 -30.04
C PHE A 121 -3.39 -4.09 -29.69
N SER A 122 -3.19 -5.40 -29.49
CA SER A 122 -1.91 -5.99 -29.06
C SER A 122 -0.69 -5.68 -29.95
N LYS A 123 -0.92 -5.35 -31.21
CA LYS A 123 0.19 -5.07 -32.17
C LYS A 123 0.94 -3.79 -31.85
N HIS A 124 0.24 -2.73 -31.44
CA HIS A 124 0.80 -1.38 -31.28
C HIS A 124 0.46 -0.70 -29.94
N CYS A 125 -0.31 -1.39 -29.09
CA CYS A 125 -0.68 -0.89 -27.78
C CYS A 125 -0.27 -1.86 -26.68
N ARG A 126 0.30 -1.32 -25.59
CA ARG A 126 0.65 -2.07 -24.39
C ARG A 126 -0.14 -1.52 -23.19
N PHE A 127 -0.42 -2.40 -22.27
CA PHE A 127 -1.15 -2.09 -21.05
C PHE A 127 -0.25 -2.34 -19.86
N ILE A 128 -0.16 -1.35 -18.98
CA ILE A 128 0.48 -1.48 -17.67
C ILE A 128 -0.64 -1.32 -16.64
N LEU A 129 -0.99 -2.41 -16.01
CA LEU A 129 -2.04 -2.47 -15.00
C LEU A 129 -1.42 -2.41 -13.62
N THR A 130 -2.03 -1.67 -12.70
CA THR A 130 -1.67 -1.74 -11.28
C THR A 130 -2.86 -2.18 -10.45
N CYS A 131 -2.62 -2.92 -9.37
CA CYS A 131 -3.65 -3.30 -8.41
C CYS A 131 -3.06 -3.53 -7.02
N ASN A 132 -3.90 -3.42 -6.01
CA ASN A 132 -3.53 -3.80 -4.64
C ASN A 132 -3.80 -5.29 -4.40
N TYR A 133 -4.88 -5.81 -4.97
CA TYR A 133 -5.37 -7.19 -4.77
C TYR A 133 -5.41 -7.91 -6.11
N VAL A 134 -4.38 -8.73 -6.39
CA VAL A 134 -4.28 -9.47 -7.66
C VAL A 134 -5.40 -10.51 -7.80
N GLU A 135 -5.94 -11.00 -6.70
CA GLU A 135 -7.05 -11.96 -6.64
C GLU A 135 -8.36 -11.39 -7.19
N ARG A 136 -8.48 -10.06 -7.28
CA ARG A 136 -9.63 -9.36 -7.90
C ARG A 136 -9.50 -9.21 -9.41
N ILE A 137 -8.33 -9.53 -9.98
CA ILE A 137 -8.10 -9.49 -11.42
C ILE A 137 -8.42 -10.84 -12.02
N ILE A 138 -9.28 -10.86 -13.04
CA ILE A 138 -9.69 -12.11 -13.69
C ILE A 138 -8.51 -12.82 -14.34
N ASP A 139 -8.48 -14.16 -14.28
CA ASP A 139 -7.41 -14.99 -14.85
C ASP A 139 -7.07 -14.68 -16.31
N PRO A 140 -8.05 -14.40 -17.20
CA PRO A 140 -7.76 -14.05 -18.59
C PRO A 140 -6.93 -12.78 -18.79
N ILE A 141 -6.97 -11.83 -17.86
CA ILE A 141 -6.09 -10.64 -17.87
C ILE A 141 -4.72 -11.02 -17.32
N GLN A 142 -4.68 -11.73 -16.18
CA GLN A 142 -3.42 -12.14 -15.56
C GLN A 142 -2.55 -12.96 -16.51
N SER A 143 -3.16 -13.90 -17.27
CA SER A 143 -2.45 -14.75 -18.22
C SER A 143 -1.86 -14.00 -19.44
N ARG A 144 -2.35 -12.78 -19.73
CA ARG A 144 -1.86 -11.93 -20.82
C ARG A 144 -0.79 -10.95 -20.38
N CYS A 145 -0.60 -10.79 -19.09
CA CYS A 145 0.35 -9.86 -18.51
C CYS A 145 1.55 -10.60 -17.94
N GLN A 146 2.71 -9.96 -18.01
CA GLN A 146 3.80 -10.33 -17.11
C GLN A 146 3.50 -9.70 -15.76
N SER A 147 3.25 -10.56 -14.78
CA SER A 147 2.85 -10.15 -13.43
C SER A 147 4.08 -10.00 -12.54
N PHE A 148 4.17 -8.86 -11.83
CA PHE A 148 5.25 -8.56 -10.90
C PHE A 148 4.68 -8.07 -9.58
N GLN A 149 5.08 -8.75 -8.52
CA GLN A 149 4.81 -8.28 -7.16
C GLN A 149 5.79 -7.18 -6.79
N ILE A 150 5.26 -6.01 -6.42
CA ILE A 150 6.04 -4.92 -5.87
C ILE A 150 6.20 -5.14 -4.37
N ILE A 151 7.41 -5.48 -3.98
CA ILE A 151 7.76 -5.72 -2.58
C ILE A 151 8.10 -4.38 -1.93
N PRO A 152 7.57 -4.08 -0.73
CA PRO A 152 7.98 -2.89 0.00
C PRO A 152 9.50 -2.88 0.21
N PRO A 153 10.19 -1.74 0.02
CA PRO A 153 11.59 -1.61 0.41
C PRO A 153 11.76 -1.92 1.89
N SER A 154 12.93 -2.34 2.32
CA SER A 154 13.21 -2.55 3.73
C SER A 154 13.01 -1.26 4.54
N LYS A 155 12.65 -1.39 5.82
CA LYS A 155 12.53 -0.23 6.72
C LYS A 155 13.79 0.64 6.73
N LYS A 156 14.97 0.02 6.59
CA LYS A 156 16.25 0.72 6.51
C LYS A 156 16.36 1.58 5.24
N GLU A 157 15.99 1.05 4.08
CA GLU A 157 15.99 1.82 2.83
C GLU A 157 15.01 2.98 2.89
N VAL A 158 13.81 2.76 3.44
CA VAL A 158 12.81 3.82 3.64
C VAL A 158 13.32 4.89 4.60
N ALA A 159 13.98 4.51 5.70
CA ALA A 159 14.57 5.45 6.64
C ALA A 159 15.68 6.30 6.00
N ILE A 160 16.57 5.68 5.22
CA ILE A 160 17.63 6.39 4.48
C ILE A 160 17.00 7.39 3.49
N HIS A 161 16.01 6.97 2.72
CA HIS A 161 15.32 7.84 1.77
C HIS A 161 14.63 9.03 2.47
N THR A 162 13.97 8.77 3.59
CA THR A 162 13.33 9.82 4.41
C THR A 162 14.35 10.81 4.95
N SER A 163 15.51 10.31 5.44
CA SER A 163 16.63 11.15 5.89
C SER A 163 17.18 12.04 4.78
N GLN A 164 17.31 11.52 3.57
CA GLN A 164 17.75 12.30 2.40
C GLN A 164 16.79 13.44 2.08
N ILE A 165 15.47 13.19 2.16
CA ILE A 165 14.45 14.23 1.96
C ILE A 165 14.61 15.32 3.03
N LEU A 166 14.70 14.95 4.30
CA LEU A 166 14.84 15.89 5.41
C LEU A 166 16.11 16.75 5.27
N ASN A 167 17.24 16.13 4.93
CA ASN A 167 18.50 16.84 4.67
C ASN A 167 18.38 17.83 3.50
N THR A 168 17.69 17.43 2.42
CA THR A 168 17.48 18.29 1.24
C THR A 168 16.62 19.51 1.58
N GLU A 169 15.65 19.34 2.48
CA GLU A 169 14.78 20.43 2.96
C GLU A 169 15.42 21.24 4.11
N GLY A 170 16.61 20.88 4.57
CA GLY A 170 17.31 21.57 5.68
C GLY A 170 16.64 21.39 7.03
N ILE A 171 15.99 20.26 7.26
CA ILE A 171 15.27 19.94 8.50
C ILE A 171 16.20 19.20 9.45
N SER A 172 16.27 19.65 10.70
CA SER A 172 16.99 18.96 11.78
C SER A 172 16.16 17.77 12.31
N PHE A 173 16.81 16.64 12.54
CA PHE A 173 16.15 15.43 13.04
C PHE A 173 17.13 14.52 13.77
N GLU A 174 16.59 13.62 14.58
CA GLU A 174 17.31 12.52 15.20
C GLU A 174 16.96 11.18 14.53
N ASN A 175 17.90 10.24 14.47
CA ASN A 175 17.69 8.95 13.83
C ASN A 175 16.51 8.16 14.44
N GLU A 176 16.32 8.26 15.75
CA GLU A 176 15.22 7.60 16.47
C GLU A 176 13.86 8.12 16.04
N GLN A 177 13.75 9.40 15.73
CA GLN A 177 12.52 10.02 15.22
C GLN A 177 12.14 9.45 13.85
N ILE A 178 13.14 9.26 12.96
CA ILE A 178 12.89 8.65 11.64
C ILE A 178 12.44 7.20 11.78
N VAL A 179 13.13 6.43 12.64
CA VAL A 179 12.75 5.03 12.89
C VAL A 179 11.30 4.93 13.39
N THR A 180 10.93 5.81 14.29
CA THR A 180 9.55 5.90 14.81
C THR A 180 8.55 6.22 13.71
N MET A 181 8.84 7.23 12.88
CA MET A 181 7.97 7.63 11.77
C MET A 181 7.82 6.51 10.73
N VAL A 182 8.91 5.82 10.41
CA VAL A 182 8.87 4.66 9.49
C VAL A 182 8.02 3.54 10.08
N ASN A 183 8.24 3.18 11.35
CA ASN A 183 7.49 2.10 12.00
C ASN A 183 5.99 2.38 12.10
N SER A 184 5.59 3.65 12.22
CA SER A 184 4.17 4.03 12.37
C SER A 184 3.31 3.72 11.15
N SER A 185 3.87 3.71 9.95
CA SER A 185 3.09 3.61 8.71
C SER A 185 3.66 2.64 7.67
N TYR A 186 4.76 1.95 8.01
CA TYR A 186 5.31 0.92 7.12
C TYR A 186 4.26 -0.18 6.85
N PRO A 187 4.09 -0.64 5.60
CA PRO A 187 4.95 -0.44 4.43
C PRO A 187 4.55 0.71 3.49
N ASP A 188 3.62 1.57 3.86
CA ASP A 188 3.13 2.66 3.02
C ASP A 188 4.08 3.87 3.03
N ILE A 189 4.96 3.96 2.02
CA ILE A 189 5.96 5.04 1.90
C ILE A 189 5.28 6.40 1.73
N ARG A 190 4.16 6.48 1.02
CA ARG A 190 3.40 7.72 0.83
C ARG A 190 2.92 8.27 2.18
N ARG A 191 2.39 7.38 3.01
CA ARG A 191 1.92 7.71 4.36
C ARG A 191 3.06 8.18 5.27
N ILE A 192 4.22 7.52 5.18
CA ILE A 192 5.42 7.89 5.95
C ILE A 192 5.88 9.31 5.57
N ILE A 193 6.05 9.60 4.27
CA ILE A 193 6.50 10.92 3.81
C ILE A 193 5.51 12.03 4.21
N ASN A 194 4.22 11.78 4.07
CA ASN A 194 3.18 12.74 4.49
C ASN A 194 3.19 12.97 6.01
N ALA A 195 3.38 11.91 6.80
CA ALA A 195 3.47 12.00 8.25
C ALA A 195 4.71 12.80 8.66
N VAL A 196 5.86 12.54 8.04
CA VAL A 196 7.10 13.31 8.28
C VAL A 196 6.90 14.77 7.95
N GLN A 197 6.36 15.12 6.77
CA GLN A 197 6.11 16.50 6.37
C GLN A 197 5.18 17.24 7.35
N ARG A 198 4.13 16.56 7.85
CA ARG A 198 3.17 17.13 8.80
C ARG A 198 3.80 17.43 10.16
N ASN A 199 4.80 16.67 10.57
CA ASN A 199 5.43 16.78 11.88
C ASN A 199 6.66 17.69 11.91
N ILE A 200 6.79 18.60 10.95
CA ILE A 200 7.85 19.61 10.92
C ILE A 200 7.33 20.91 11.51
N VAL A 201 8.04 21.40 12.53
CA VAL A 201 7.81 22.70 13.17
C VAL A 201 9.15 23.41 13.30
N ASP A 202 9.24 24.67 12.89
CA ASP A 202 10.45 25.50 12.99
C ASP A 202 11.73 24.84 12.45
N ASN A 203 11.65 24.20 11.29
CA ASN A 203 12.72 23.43 10.64
C ASN A 203 13.28 22.27 11.48
N GLN A 204 12.47 21.71 12.36
CA GLN A 204 12.80 20.52 13.15
C GLN A 204 11.71 19.46 12.98
N LEU A 205 12.09 18.20 12.89
CA LEU A 205 11.16 17.10 12.95
C LEU A 205 10.75 16.87 14.41
N ILE A 206 9.48 17.10 14.71
CA ILE A 206 8.91 16.85 16.03
C ILE A 206 8.05 15.60 15.92
N VAL A 207 8.49 14.51 16.55
CA VAL A 207 7.68 13.31 16.64
C VAL A 207 6.68 13.52 17.76
N ASP A 208 5.42 13.70 17.37
CA ASP A 208 4.34 13.89 18.32
C ASP A 208 4.15 12.63 19.17
N THR A 209 3.94 12.83 20.46
CA THR A 209 3.68 11.73 21.42
C THR A 209 2.49 10.87 21.00
N GLU A 210 1.52 11.41 20.24
CA GLU A 210 0.41 10.62 19.67
C GLU A 210 0.89 9.54 18.69
N SER A 211 1.93 9.81 17.89
CA SER A 211 2.52 8.82 16.97
C SER A 211 3.26 7.70 17.72
N LEU A 212 3.85 8.03 18.86
CA LEU A 212 4.48 7.07 19.79
C LEU A 212 3.41 6.22 20.49
N VAL A 213 2.35 6.84 20.96
CA VAL A 213 1.23 6.16 21.63
C VAL A 213 0.53 5.16 20.69
N GLN A 214 0.37 5.48 19.40
CA GLN A 214 -0.23 4.57 18.43
C GLN A 214 0.60 3.30 18.17
N ASN A 215 1.91 3.34 18.33
CA ASN A 215 2.75 2.13 18.25
C ASN A 215 2.87 1.42 19.59
N ASP A 216 2.87 2.17 20.68
CA ASP A 216 3.04 1.65 22.02
C ASP A 216 1.82 0.83 22.48
N TYR A 217 0.58 1.26 22.14
CA TYR A 217 -0.62 0.51 22.55
C TYR A 217 -0.66 -0.92 22.04
N LYS A 218 -0.18 -1.17 20.81
CA LYS A 218 -0.17 -2.52 20.21
C LYS A 218 0.75 -3.46 20.99
N LEU A 219 1.93 -2.96 21.36
CA LEU A 219 2.89 -3.70 22.17
C LEU A 219 2.36 -3.92 23.58
N GLN A 220 1.71 -2.90 24.16
CA GLN A 220 1.06 -3.02 25.46
C GLN A 220 -0.11 -4.03 25.44
N VAL A 221 -0.89 -4.08 24.35
CA VAL A 221 -1.93 -5.12 24.17
C VAL A 221 -1.31 -6.51 24.22
N LEU A 222 -0.22 -6.75 23.49
CA LEU A 222 0.47 -8.05 23.51
C LEU A 222 1.01 -8.38 24.89
N GLU A 223 1.68 -7.43 25.56
CA GLU A 223 2.20 -7.62 26.91
C GLU A 223 1.09 -7.99 27.91
N ILE A 224 -0.06 -7.30 27.85
CA ILE A 224 -1.21 -7.58 28.71
C ILE A 224 -1.74 -8.99 28.42
N LEU A 225 -1.86 -9.40 27.18
CA LEU A 225 -2.32 -10.73 26.80
C LEU A 225 -1.37 -11.84 27.30
N GLN A 226 -0.05 -11.58 27.27
CA GLN A 226 0.97 -12.54 27.69
C GLN A 226 1.06 -12.68 29.20
N THR A 227 1.08 -11.57 29.92
CA THR A 227 1.54 -11.51 31.32
C THR A 227 0.46 -11.39 32.35
N GLN A 228 -0.66 -10.70 32.09
CA GLN A 228 -1.67 -10.39 33.09
C GLN A 228 -2.72 -11.50 33.25
N ASP A 229 -3.29 -11.59 34.44
CA ASP A 229 -4.46 -12.41 34.68
C ASP A 229 -5.73 -11.83 34.03
N LYS A 230 -6.75 -12.66 33.79
CA LYS A 230 -7.94 -12.28 33.01
C LYS A 230 -8.64 -11.02 33.52
N LYS A 231 -8.77 -10.84 34.83
CA LYS A 231 -9.49 -9.70 35.42
C LYS A 231 -8.74 -8.37 35.22
N ASN A 232 -7.43 -8.38 35.46
CA ASN A 232 -6.58 -7.21 35.27
C ASN A 232 -6.37 -6.90 33.79
N ALA A 233 -6.19 -7.93 32.97
CA ALA A 233 -6.07 -7.78 31.50
C ALA A 233 -7.30 -7.09 30.91
N PHE A 234 -8.51 -7.52 31.28
CA PHE A 234 -9.75 -6.88 30.81
C PHE A 234 -9.80 -5.38 31.12
N LYS A 235 -9.52 -5.02 32.39
CA LYS A 235 -9.54 -3.62 32.82
C LYS A 235 -8.51 -2.78 32.09
N ASN A 236 -7.29 -3.28 31.98
CA ASN A 236 -6.18 -2.54 31.38
C ASN A 236 -6.33 -2.42 29.86
N LEU A 237 -6.79 -3.46 29.16
CA LEU A 237 -7.08 -3.39 27.72
C LEU A 237 -8.17 -2.36 27.41
N ARG A 238 -9.26 -2.34 28.19
CA ARG A 238 -10.33 -1.37 28.01
C ARG A 238 -9.82 0.08 28.20
N GLN A 239 -9.03 0.31 29.25
CA GLN A 239 -8.46 1.63 29.49
C GLN A 239 -7.49 2.03 28.38
N LEU A 240 -6.62 1.10 27.96
CA LEU A 240 -5.63 1.32 26.92
C LEU A 240 -6.28 1.69 25.57
N LEU A 241 -7.35 1.00 25.15
CA LEU A 241 -8.06 1.31 23.91
C LEU A 241 -8.74 2.68 24.00
N ALA A 242 -9.40 2.99 25.12
CA ALA A 242 -10.06 4.28 25.32
C ALA A 242 -9.07 5.45 25.30
N ASP A 243 -7.91 5.29 25.94
CA ASP A 243 -6.88 6.32 26.03
C ASP A 243 -6.14 6.53 24.69
N SER A 244 -6.06 5.48 23.86
CA SER A 244 -5.34 5.53 22.58
C SER A 244 -6.03 6.33 21.48
N GLN A 245 -7.32 6.63 21.61
CA GLN A 245 -8.15 7.38 20.65
C GLN A 245 -8.04 6.90 19.18
N ILE A 246 -7.86 5.60 18.98
CA ILE A 246 -7.64 4.99 17.68
C ILE A 246 -8.98 4.85 16.95
N ARG A 247 -8.96 5.16 15.66
CA ARG A 247 -10.14 5.06 14.78
C ARG A 247 -10.14 3.84 13.89
N ASP A 248 -9.00 3.18 13.72
CA ASP A 248 -8.83 2.02 12.84
C ASP A 248 -7.95 0.97 13.52
N TYR A 249 -8.50 -0.23 13.70
CA TYR A 249 -7.86 -1.35 14.40
C TYR A 249 -7.35 -2.45 13.46
N ALA A 250 -7.38 -2.26 12.13
CA ALA A 250 -6.93 -3.27 11.15
C ALA A 250 -5.47 -3.73 11.42
N ASP A 251 -4.61 -2.79 11.79
CA ASP A 251 -3.23 -3.10 12.16
C ASP A 251 -3.12 -3.90 13.47
N LEU A 252 -4.06 -3.76 14.39
CA LEU A 252 -4.10 -4.56 15.62
C LEU A 252 -4.49 -6.01 15.31
N PHE A 253 -5.49 -6.23 14.46
CA PHE A 253 -5.88 -7.58 14.03
C PHE A 253 -4.69 -8.30 13.38
N ARG A 254 -3.97 -7.59 12.50
CA ARG A 254 -2.79 -8.14 11.83
C ARG A 254 -1.67 -8.48 12.82
N LEU A 255 -1.36 -7.59 13.75
CA LEU A 255 -0.33 -7.83 14.78
C LEU A 255 -0.69 -9.03 15.66
N LEU A 256 -1.94 -9.13 16.11
CA LEU A 256 -2.40 -10.25 16.92
C LEU A 256 -2.30 -11.59 16.19
N TYR A 257 -2.56 -11.59 14.88
CA TYR A 257 -2.36 -12.79 14.07
C TYR A 257 -0.87 -13.14 13.91
N ASP A 258 -0.01 -12.17 13.62
CA ASP A 258 1.42 -12.40 13.40
C ASP A 258 2.14 -12.85 14.69
N GLU A 259 1.72 -12.36 15.86
CA GLU A 259 2.33 -12.64 17.18
C GLU A 259 1.57 -13.72 17.97
N ILE A 260 0.69 -14.47 17.34
CA ILE A 260 -0.24 -15.40 17.98
C ILE A 260 0.46 -16.48 18.82
N GLU A 261 1.64 -16.92 18.41
CA GLU A 261 2.42 -17.93 19.14
C GLU A 261 2.88 -17.42 20.50
N SER A 262 3.06 -16.10 20.63
CA SER A 262 3.55 -15.49 21.88
C SER A 262 2.49 -15.46 23.00
N TYR A 263 1.21 -15.43 22.68
CA TYR A 263 0.12 -15.31 23.66
C TYR A 263 -0.97 -16.40 23.57
N GLY A 264 -1.07 -17.11 22.44
CA GLY A 264 -2.15 -18.07 22.14
C GLY A 264 -2.16 -19.35 22.99
N LYS A 265 -1.05 -19.67 23.68
CA LYS A 265 -0.95 -20.73 24.71
C LYS A 265 -1.62 -22.08 24.34
N GLY A 266 -1.46 -22.55 23.12
CA GLY A 266 -2.03 -23.82 22.66
C GLY A 266 -3.43 -23.71 22.05
N HIS A 267 -4.07 -22.54 22.09
CA HIS A 267 -5.39 -22.26 21.49
C HIS A 267 -5.30 -21.46 20.17
N ILE A 268 -4.22 -21.65 19.42
CA ILE A 268 -3.91 -20.87 18.22
C ILE A 268 -5.07 -20.89 17.21
N ALA A 269 -5.65 -22.07 16.94
CA ALA A 269 -6.72 -22.21 15.96
C ALA A 269 -7.98 -21.43 16.36
N GLU A 270 -8.37 -21.49 17.64
CA GLU A 270 -9.55 -20.80 18.18
C GLU A 270 -9.35 -19.27 18.12
N VAL A 271 -8.14 -18.80 18.46
CA VAL A 271 -7.79 -17.39 18.40
C VAL A 271 -7.80 -16.87 16.96
N ILE A 272 -7.27 -17.65 15.97
CA ILE A 272 -7.34 -17.27 14.54
C ILE A 272 -8.79 -17.11 14.09
N LEU A 273 -9.66 -18.06 14.42
CA LEU A 273 -11.09 -17.98 14.07
C LEU A 273 -11.77 -16.75 14.70
N THR A 274 -11.39 -16.41 15.93
CA THR A 274 -11.88 -15.21 16.61
C THR A 274 -11.43 -13.94 15.90
N ILE A 275 -10.14 -13.82 15.57
CA ILE A 275 -9.60 -12.65 14.84
C ILE A 275 -10.33 -12.50 13.50
N ALA A 276 -10.44 -13.57 12.72
CA ALA A 276 -11.10 -13.54 11.40
C ALA A 276 -12.58 -13.13 11.48
N LYS A 277 -13.31 -13.59 12.51
CA LYS A 277 -14.71 -13.20 12.78
C LYS A 277 -14.85 -11.69 12.99
N TYR A 278 -13.99 -11.10 13.80
CA TYR A 278 -14.05 -9.67 14.13
C TYR A 278 -13.46 -8.79 13.02
N GLU A 279 -12.46 -9.25 12.27
CA GLU A 279 -11.96 -8.58 11.07
C GLU A 279 -13.06 -8.47 9.99
N LEU A 280 -13.85 -9.54 9.79
CA LEU A 280 -14.98 -9.52 8.87
C LEU A 280 -16.05 -8.51 9.29
N SER A 281 -16.36 -8.42 10.60
CA SER A 281 -17.34 -7.47 11.12
C SER A 281 -16.83 -6.03 11.15
N ASP A 282 -15.53 -5.80 11.18
CA ASP A 282 -14.92 -4.45 11.31
C ASP A 282 -15.31 -3.52 10.15
N ALA A 283 -15.52 -4.06 8.96
CA ALA A 283 -15.97 -3.31 7.79
C ALA A 283 -17.43 -2.82 7.89
N GLN A 284 -18.24 -3.40 8.79
CA GLN A 284 -19.67 -3.16 8.90
C GLN A 284 -20.08 -2.40 10.17
N VAL A 285 -19.24 -2.43 11.21
CA VAL A 285 -19.55 -1.77 12.48
C VAL A 285 -19.27 -0.27 12.42
N VAL A 286 -20.10 0.48 13.13
CA VAL A 286 -19.93 1.95 13.26
C VAL A 286 -18.82 2.27 14.26
N ASP A 287 -18.79 1.55 15.38
CA ASP A 287 -17.81 1.74 16.45
C ASP A 287 -16.78 0.61 16.44
N LYS A 288 -15.61 0.91 15.90
CA LYS A 288 -14.52 -0.04 15.78
C LYS A 288 -13.82 -0.35 17.10
N GLU A 289 -13.87 0.56 18.09
CA GLU A 289 -13.32 0.34 19.43
C GLU A 289 -14.09 -0.77 20.14
N ILE A 290 -15.43 -0.72 20.08
CA ILE A 290 -16.28 -1.77 20.67
C ILE A 290 -16.00 -3.12 20.00
N ASN A 291 -15.83 -3.15 18.68
CA ASN A 291 -15.53 -4.38 17.95
C ASN A 291 -14.18 -4.97 18.36
N ALA A 292 -13.14 -4.14 18.41
CA ALA A 292 -11.80 -4.55 18.83
C ALA A 292 -11.80 -5.04 20.29
N MET A 293 -12.50 -4.34 21.19
CA MET A 293 -12.60 -4.75 22.59
C MET A 293 -13.36 -6.08 22.75
N ALA A 294 -14.44 -6.30 21.98
CA ALA A 294 -15.18 -7.56 21.99
C ALA A 294 -14.28 -8.74 21.53
N MET A 295 -13.47 -8.53 20.49
CA MET A 295 -12.47 -9.52 20.08
C MET A 295 -11.48 -9.85 21.21
N LEU A 296 -10.90 -8.84 21.85
CA LEU A 296 -9.93 -9.03 22.91
C LEU A 296 -10.54 -9.77 24.12
N ILE A 297 -11.82 -9.53 24.44
CA ILE A 297 -12.55 -10.27 25.47
C ILE A 297 -12.68 -11.75 25.10
N GLU A 298 -13.05 -12.04 23.85
CA GLU A 298 -13.19 -13.42 23.37
C GLU A 298 -11.84 -14.14 23.38
N ILE A 299 -10.78 -13.47 22.93
CA ILE A 299 -9.40 -13.99 23.01
C ILE A 299 -9.00 -14.28 24.47
N LEU A 300 -9.25 -13.34 25.40
CA LEU A 300 -8.96 -13.56 26.82
C LEU A 300 -9.72 -14.76 27.40
N ASN A 301 -10.95 -14.99 26.95
CA ASN A 301 -11.74 -16.16 27.40
C ASN A 301 -11.17 -17.48 26.86
N ILE A 302 -10.51 -17.46 25.73
CA ILE A 302 -9.91 -18.65 25.10
C ILE A 302 -8.57 -18.97 25.77
N ILE A 303 -7.72 -17.97 26.02
CA ILE A 303 -6.32 -18.19 26.48
C ILE A 303 -6.16 -18.22 28.00
N LYS A 304 -7.16 -17.77 28.76
CA LYS A 304 -7.15 -17.62 30.23
C LYS A 304 -8.51 -18.07 30.83
#